data_362f199f525726c4a278691e7fc8a260
#
_entry.id   362f199f525726c4a278691e7fc8a260
#
_cell.length_a   1.000
_cell.length_b   1.000
_cell.length_c   1.000
_cell.angle_alpha   90.00
_cell.angle_beta   90.00
_cell.angle_gamma   90.00
#
_symmetry.space_group_name_H-M   'P 1'
#
loop_
_entity.id
_entity.type
_entity.pdbx_description
1 polymer ?
#
loop_
_entity_poly.entity_id
_entity_poly.type
_entity_poly.pdbx_seq_one_letter_code
_entity_poly.pdbx_strand_id
1 'polypeptide(L)'
;MSLVTNIPYEQLTVGQFVVVERRVEERDVLLFAAVSGDNNPVHLDAEFAAGTLFKERIAHGMFTGALISAAIACNLPGPGTIYLGQHLDFAKPVKLGDTLSVRIQVLEKLPKNRVRLATEVFNQHGDQVVDGEAEVLAPRKEQTVEMPSMPTVTVS
;
A
#
# COMPACT_ATOMS: atom_id res chain seq x y z
N MET A 1 8.17 -3.49 -19.99
CA MET A 1 8.53 -2.47 -18.97
C MET A 1 7.81 -1.18 -19.30
N SER A 2 7.44 -0.41 -18.32
CA SER A 2 6.73 0.84 -18.50
C SER A 2 7.58 2.02 -18.02
N LEU A 3 7.35 3.18 -18.62
CA LEU A 3 7.99 4.42 -18.18
C LEU A 3 7.08 5.12 -17.18
N VAL A 4 7.65 5.59 -16.09
CA VAL A 4 6.94 6.35 -15.05
C VAL A 4 7.70 7.65 -14.80
N THR A 5 6.99 8.76 -14.85
CA THR A 5 7.55 10.06 -14.51
C THR A 5 7.11 10.42 -13.10
N ASN A 6 8.06 10.71 -12.22
CA ASN A 6 7.75 11.14 -10.87
C ASN A 6 7.15 12.56 -10.86
N ILE A 7 6.62 12.95 -9.71
CA ILE A 7 6.08 14.29 -9.50
C ILE A 7 6.94 14.97 -8.43
N PRO A 8 7.87 15.86 -8.83
CA PRO A 8 8.74 16.50 -7.86
C PRO A 8 7.96 17.47 -6.95
N TYR A 9 8.56 17.83 -5.83
CA TYR A 9 7.95 18.66 -4.80
C TYR A 9 7.26 19.91 -5.37
N GLU A 10 7.92 20.63 -6.27
CA GLU A 10 7.38 21.88 -6.82
C GLU A 10 6.11 21.67 -7.65
N GLN A 11 5.94 20.50 -8.23
CA GLN A 11 4.78 20.17 -9.06
C GLN A 11 3.63 19.55 -8.25
N LEU A 12 3.89 19.13 -7.02
CA LEU A 12 2.84 18.58 -6.16
C LEU A 12 1.88 19.69 -5.75
N THR A 13 0.59 19.37 -5.76
CA THR A 13 -0.47 20.30 -5.36
C THR A 13 -1.27 19.68 -4.21
N VAL A 14 -1.54 20.48 -3.18
CA VAL A 14 -2.41 20.03 -2.08
C VAL A 14 -3.78 19.61 -2.64
N GLY A 15 -4.25 18.44 -2.25
CA GLY A 15 -5.46 17.83 -2.77
C GLY A 15 -5.25 16.87 -3.94
N GLN A 16 -4.08 16.89 -4.59
CA GLN A 16 -3.74 15.94 -5.65
C GLN A 16 -3.76 14.52 -5.10
N PHE A 17 -4.32 13.58 -5.86
CA PHE A 17 -4.45 12.20 -5.39
C PHE A 17 -4.31 11.19 -6.52
N VAL A 18 -4.03 9.96 -6.14
CA VAL A 18 -4.10 8.77 -7.01
C VAL A 18 -4.89 7.69 -6.30
N VAL A 19 -5.48 6.80 -7.09
CA VAL A 19 -6.12 5.57 -6.59
C VAL A 19 -5.53 4.39 -7.34
N VAL A 20 -5.03 3.40 -6.60
CA VAL A 20 -4.49 2.17 -7.17
C VAL A 20 -5.32 1.01 -6.67
N GLU A 21 -5.85 0.21 -7.59
CA GLU A 21 -6.63 -0.97 -7.23
C GLU A 21 -5.75 -2.22 -7.19
N ARG A 22 -6.02 -3.08 -6.21
CA ARG A 22 -5.35 -4.35 -6.07
C ARG A 22 -6.29 -5.41 -5.50
N ARG A 23 -6.43 -6.53 -6.21
CA ARG A 23 -7.11 -7.69 -5.66
C ARG A 23 -6.17 -8.45 -4.73
N VAL A 24 -6.68 -8.90 -3.59
CA VAL A 24 -5.94 -9.69 -2.61
C VAL A 24 -6.14 -11.18 -2.92
N GLU A 25 -5.05 -11.85 -3.22
CA GLU A 25 -5.07 -13.26 -3.58
C GLU A 25 -4.38 -14.12 -2.52
N GLU A 26 -4.66 -15.41 -2.51
CA GLU A 26 -4.00 -16.34 -1.59
C GLU A 26 -2.47 -16.28 -1.74
N ARG A 27 -1.99 -16.17 -2.96
CA ARG A 27 -0.56 -16.05 -3.25
C ARG A 27 0.08 -14.88 -2.50
N ASP A 28 -0.62 -13.75 -2.40
CA ASP A 28 -0.13 -12.56 -1.69
C ASP A 28 0.09 -12.84 -0.22
N VAL A 29 -0.85 -13.54 0.40
CA VAL A 29 -0.79 -13.91 1.82
C VAL A 29 0.37 -14.87 2.08
N LEU A 30 0.55 -15.87 1.22
CA LEU A 30 1.64 -16.83 1.33
C LEU A 30 3.01 -16.14 1.18
N LEU A 31 3.15 -15.26 0.19
CA LEU A 31 4.38 -14.51 -0.04
C LEU A 31 4.69 -13.56 1.13
N PHE A 32 3.67 -12.89 1.65
CA PHE A 32 3.87 -11.97 2.77
C PHE A 32 4.27 -12.73 4.05
N ALA A 33 3.65 -13.86 4.33
CA ALA A 33 4.05 -14.73 5.44
C ALA A 33 5.51 -15.17 5.31
N ALA A 34 5.91 -15.58 4.11
CA ALA A 34 7.27 -16.05 3.86
C ALA A 34 8.30 -14.94 4.06
N VAL A 35 8.04 -13.73 3.55
CA VAL A 35 9.00 -12.64 3.61
C VAL A 35 9.06 -11.99 5.00
N SER A 36 7.93 -11.92 5.71
CA SER A 36 7.85 -11.29 7.04
C SER A 36 8.17 -12.24 8.18
N GLY A 37 7.98 -13.55 7.96
CA GLY A 37 8.03 -14.56 9.04
C GLY A 37 6.74 -14.66 9.84
N ASP A 38 5.69 -13.91 9.48
CA ASP A 38 4.41 -13.95 10.18
C ASP A 38 3.54 -15.10 9.64
N ASN A 39 3.67 -16.24 10.29
CA ASN A 39 2.90 -17.44 9.97
C ASN A 39 1.74 -17.68 10.96
N ASN A 40 1.20 -16.63 11.53
CA ASN A 40 0.04 -16.74 12.41
C ASN A 40 -1.08 -17.52 11.69
N PRO A 41 -1.65 -18.56 12.32
CA PRO A 41 -2.62 -19.42 11.64
C PRO A 41 -3.88 -18.71 11.15
N VAL A 42 -4.22 -17.55 11.67
CA VAL A 42 -5.36 -16.77 11.17
C VAL A 42 -5.18 -16.37 9.69
N HIS A 43 -3.94 -16.32 9.20
CA HIS A 43 -3.64 -16.00 7.80
C HIS A 43 -3.55 -17.26 6.93
N LEU A 44 -3.09 -18.38 7.47
CA LEU A 44 -2.67 -19.54 6.68
C LEU A 44 -3.57 -20.77 6.85
N ASP A 45 -4.33 -20.86 7.94
CA ASP A 45 -5.11 -22.05 8.28
C ASP A 45 -6.59 -21.69 8.29
N ALA A 46 -7.33 -22.18 7.27
CA ALA A 46 -8.75 -21.86 7.11
C ALA A 46 -9.60 -22.43 8.25
N GLU A 47 -9.24 -23.62 8.78
CA GLU A 47 -9.98 -24.23 9.89
C GLU A 47 -9.78 -23.42 11.18
N PHE A 48 -8.54 -23.04 11.46
CA PHE A 48 -8.26 -22.16 12.60
C PHE A 48 -9.00 -20.83 12.46
N ALA A 49 -8.93 -20.20 11.29
CA ALA A 49 -9.55 -18.90 11.04
C ALA A 49 -11.08 -18.95 11.19
N ALA A 50 -11.71 -20.05 10.81
CA ALA A 50 -13.16 -20.26 10.97
C ALA A 50 -13.60 -20.19 12.44
N GLY A 51 -12.73 -20.57 13.38
CA GLY A 51 -12.98 -20.49 14.81
C GLY A 51 -12.71 -19.12 15.44
N THR A 52 -12.21 -18.16 14.69
CA THR A 52 -11.94 -16.81 15.17
C THR A 52 -13.14 -15.89 14.93
N LEU A 53 -13.07 -14.69 15.49
CA LEU A 53 -14.09 -13.66 15.24
C LEU A 53 -14.17 -13.25 13.77
N PHE A 54 -13.12 -13.48 12.97
CA PHE A 54 -13.09 -13.16 11.55
C PHE A 54 -13.82 -14.17 10.67
N LYS A 55 -14.00 -15.41 11.16
CA LYS A 55 -14.71 -16.52 10.50
C LYS A 55 -14.02 -17.07 9.24
N GLU A 56 -13.00 -16.41 8.73
CA GLU A 56 -12.24 -16.82 7.55
C GLU A 56 -10.83 -16.24 7.60
N ARG A 57 -9.97 -16.72 6.74
CA ARG A 57 -8.59 -16.21 6.65
C ARG A 57 -8.59 -14.73 6.27
N ILE A 58 -7.73 -13.99 6.90
CA ILE A 58 -7.53 -12.56 6.62
C ILE A 58 -6.10 -12.31 6.17
N ALA A 59 -5.90 -11.24 5.40
CA ALA A 59 -4.57 -10.77 5.06
C ALA A 59 -3.91 -10.10 6.26
N HIS A 60 -2.57 -10.11 6.29
CA HIS A 60 -1.81 -9.37 7.29
C HIS A 60 -2.10 -7.87 7.16
N GLY A 61 -2.27 -7.18 8.28
CA GLY A 61 -2.49 -5.73 8.25
C GLY A 61 -1.38 -4.99 7.52
N MET A 62 -0.14 -5.37 7.78
CA MET A 62 1.02 -4.74 7.12
C MET A 62 1.17 -5.09 5.64
N PHE A 63 0.48 -6.11 5.13
CA PHE A 63 0.36 -6.31 3.69
C PHE A 63 -0.33 -5.09 3.04
N THR A 64 -1.42 -4.61 3.64
CA THR A 64 -2.10 -3.39 3.18
C THR A 64 -1.18 -2.18 3.30
N GLY A 65 -0.40 -2.11 4.38
CA GLY A 65 0.66 -1.09 4.53
C GLY A 65 1.68 -1.15 3.38
N ALA A 66 2.05 -2.34 2.94
CA ALA A 66 2.96 -2.52 1.80
C ALA A 66 2.35 -2.01 0.48
N LEU A 67 1.03 -2.16 0.29
CA LEU A 67 0.34 -1.60 -0.89
C LEU A 67 0.36 -0.07 -0.88
N ILE A 68 0.21 0.54 0.29
CA ILE A 68 0.36 1.99 0.46
C ILE A 68 1.78 2.42 0.06
N SER A 69 2.79 1.71 0.57
CA SER A 69 4.19 2.00 0.24
C SER A 69 4.44 1.93 -1.26
N ALA A 70 3.91 0.93 -1.94
CA ALA A 70 4.05 0.78 -3.38
C ALA A 70 3.37 1.93 -4.14
N ALA A 71 2.19 2.35 -3.72
CA ALA A 71 1.45 3.46 -4.35
C ALA A 71 2.22 4.78 -4.23
N ILE A 72 2.85 5.03 -3.09
CA ILE A 72 3.70 6.21 -2.87
C ILE A 72 4.95 6.13 -3.76
N ALA A 73 5.64 5.01 -3.73
CA ALA A 73 6.93 4.86 -4.41
C ALA A 73 6.82 4.82 -5.94
N CYS A 74 5.70 4.33 -6.46
CA CYS A 74 5.52 4.12 -7.90
C CYS A 74 4.56 5.13 -8.56
N ASN A 75 3.67 5.78 -7.79
CA ASN A 75 2.61 6.60 -8.36
C ASN A 75 2.60 8.04 -7.87
N LEU A 76 2.58 8.30 -6.56
CA LEU A 76 2.48 9.66 -6.02
C LEU A 76 3.27 9.79 -4.71
N PRO A 77 4.37 10.48 -4.67
CA PRO A 77 5.07 11.23 -5.73
C PRO A 77 5.82 10.38 -6.76
N GLY A 78 5.99 9.07 -6.54
CA GLY A 78 6.65 8.17 -7.47
C GLY A 78 8.16 8.00 -7.23
N PRO A 79 8.90 7.52 -8.23
CA PRO A 79 10.32 7.20 -8.08
C PRO A 79 11.15 8.38 -7.58
N GLY A 80 12.03 8.12 -6.63
CA GLY A 80 12.85 9.14 -5.97
C GLY A 80 12.28 9.62 -4.63
N THR A 81 11.09 9.19 -4.26
CA THR A 81 10.48 9.46 -2.95
C THR A 81 11.21 8.69 -1.85
N ILE A 82 11.45 9.35 -0.72
CA ILE A 82 12.02 8.71 0.47
C ILE A 82 10.97 8.68 1.56
N TYR A 83 10.69 7.49 2.08
CA TYR A 83 9.73 7.29 3.14
C TYR A 83 10.34 7.73 4.48
N LEU A 84 9.65 8.60 5.21
CA LEU A 84 10.11 9.06 6.52
C LEU A 84 9.31 8.46 7.66
N GLY A 85 8.01 8.34 7.50
CA GLY A 85 7.17 7.79 8.55
C GLY A 85 5.77 7.45 8.06
N GLN A 86 5.07 6.60 8.84
CA GLN A 86 3.74 6.14 8.53
C GLN A 86 2.96 5.88 9.80
N HIS A 87 1.77 6.45 9.89
CA HIS A 87 0.75 6.06 10.84
C HIS A 87 -0.31 5.21 10.13
N LEU A 88 -0.77 4.14 10.76
CA LEU A 88 -1.82 3.26 10.23
C LEU A 88 -2.79 2.89 11.34
N ASP A 89 -4.08 3.10 11.08
CA ASP A 89 -5.18 2.56 11.87
C ASP A 89 -5.89 1.49 11.05
N PHE A 90 -5.97 0.28 11.59
CA PHE A 90 -6.62 -0.85 10.93
C PHE A 90 -8.08 -0.91 11.40
N ALA A 91 -8.99 -0.44 10.56
CA ALA A 91 -10.40 -0.30 10.91
C ALA A 91 -11.20 -1.58 10.69
N LYS A 92 -10.88 -2.33 9.62
CA LYS A 92 -11.57 -3.58 9.27
C LYS A 92 -10.58 -4.60 8.71
N PRO A 93 -10.86 -5.91 8.90
CA PRO A 93 -10.02 -6.94 8.31
C PRO A 93 -10.12 -6.95 6.79
N VAL A 94 -9.04 -7.35 6.15
CA VAL A 94 -8.99 -7.57 4.70
C VAL A 94 -9.02 -9.07 4.46
N LYS A 95 -9.95 -9.51 3.63
CA LYS A 95 -10.16 -10.93 3.32
C LYS A 95 -9.55 -11.30 1.98
N LEU A 96 -9.18 -12.57 1.83
CA LEU A 96 -8.76 -13.08 0.53
C LEU A 96 -9.91 -12.90 -0.47
N GLY A 97 -9.58 -12.40 -1.65
CA GLY A 97 -10.58 -12.08 -2.68
C GLY A 97 -11.09 -10.64 -2.67
N ASP A 98 -10.82 -9.88 -1.61
CA ASP A 98 -11.16 -8.45 -1.59
C ASP A 98 -10.42 -7.69 -2.69
N THR A 99 -11.07 -6.69 -3.25
CA THR A 99 -10.43 -5.71 -4.13
C THR A 99 -10.27 -4.41 -3.36
N LEU A 100 -9.01 -4.01 -3.17
CA LEU A 100 -8.67 -2.82 -2.40
C LEU A 100 -8.42 -1.64 -3.33
N SER A 101 -8.96 -0.48 -2.95
CA SER A 101 -8.64 0.82 -3.55
C SER A 101 -7.74 1.57 -2.60
N VAL A 102 -6.48 1.73 -2.99
CA VAL A 102 -5.46 2.45 -2.21
C VAL A 102 -5.44 3.89 -2.69
N ARG A 103 -5.80 4.82 -1.82
CA ARG A 103 -5.87 6.24 -2.15
C ARG A 103 -4.79 7.01 -1.42
N ILE A 104 -3.94 7.68 -2.19
CA ILE A 104 -2.88 8.56 -1.67
C ILE A 104 -3.22 9.99 -2.07
N GLN A 105 -3.24 10.90 -1.11
CA GLN A 105 -3.56 12.30 -1.36
C GLN A 105 -2.59 13.23 -0.66
N VAL A 106 -2.15 14.27 -1.36
CA VAL A 106 -1.30 15.31 -0.79
C VAL A 106 -2.13 16.15 0.17
N LEU A 107 -1.75 16.16 1.45
CA LEU A 107 -2.40 16.94 2.50
C LEU A 107 -1.69 18.26 2.72
N GLU A 108 -0.36 18.26 2.75
CA GLU A 108 0.41 19.43 3.12
C GLU A 108 1.82 19.34 2.55
N LYS A 109 2.31 20.47 2.05
CA LYS A 109 3.69 20.62 1.61
C LYS A 109 4.46 21.34 2.69
N LEU A 110 5.47 20.69 3.23
CA LEU A 110 6.30 21.17 4.33
C LEU A 110 7.66 21.64 3.81
N PRO A 111 8.42 22.43 4.60
CA PRO A 111 9.77 22.84 4.19
C PRO A 111 10.71 21.66 3.96
N LYS A 112 11.76 21.85 3.15
CA LYS A 112 12.80 20.87 2.86
C LYS A 112 12.26 19.63 2.12
N ASN A 113 11.37 19.86 1.17
CA ASN A 113 10.76 18.82 0.31
C ASN A 113 9.96 17.76 1.08
N ARG A 114 9.61 18.01 2.32
CA ARG A 114 8.75 17.11 3.10
C ARG A 114 7.30 17.30 2.69
N VAL A 115 6.58 16.19 2.61
CA VAL A 115 5.17 16.17 2.22
C VAL A 115 4.43 15.22 3.14
N ARG A 116 3.26 15.66 3.59
CA ARG A 116 2.34 14.83 4.36
C ARG A 116 1.25 14.32 3.43
N LEU A 117 1.02 13.01 3.46
CA LEU A 117 0.09 12.31 2.57
C LEU A 117 -0.98 11.60 3.40
N ALA A 118 -2.25 11.72 2.98
CA ALA A 118 -3.28 10.82 3.46
C ALA A 118 -3.13 9.48 2.75
N THR A 119 -3.26 8.40 3.52
CA THR A 119 -3.12 7.02 3.00
C THR A 119 -4.34 6.23 3.46
N GLU A 120 -5.32 6.12 2.58
CA GLU A 120 -6.59 5.47 2.88
C GLU A 120 -6.77 4.26 1.99
N VAL A 121 -7.37 3.20 2.54
CA VAL A 121 -7.66 1.99 1.76
C VAL A 121 -9.11 1.58 2.00
N PHE A 122 -9.81 1.29 0.90
CA PHE A 122 -11.22 0.88 0.91
C PHE A 122 -11.33 -0.48 0.22
N ASN A 123 -12.31 -1.29 0.66
CA ASN A 123 -12.62 -2.54 -0.03
C ASN A 123 -13.66 -2.30 -1.15
N GLN A 124 -14.08 -3.38 -1.81
CA GLN A 124 -15.05 -3.32 -2.92
C GLN A 124 -16.46 -2.86 -2.50
N HIS A 125 -16.76 -2.88 -1.20
CA HIS A 125 -18.02 -2.41 -0.66
C HIS A 125 -18.00 -0.93 -0.26
N GLY A 126 -16.85 -0.25 -0.46
CA GLY A 126 -16.65 1.12 -0.04
C GLY A 126 -16.34 1.27 1.46
N ASP A 127 -16.13 0.18 2.18
CA ASP A 127 -15.74 0.22 3.58
C ASP A 127 -14.27 0.61 3.70
N GLN A 128 -13.96 1.56 4.57
CA GLN A 128 -12.58 1.90 4.87
C GLN A 128 -11.95 0.82 5.73
N VAL A 129 -10.89 0.20 5.21
CA VAL A 129 -10.18 -0.87 5.93
C VAL A 129 -8.93 -0.36 6.64
N VAL A 130 -8.29 0.68 6.09
CA VAL A 130 -7.14 1.36 6.68
C VAL A 130 -7.29 2.86 6.53
N ASP A 131 -6.97 3.59 7.61
CA ASP A 131 -6.81 5.03 7.61
C ASP A 131 -5.41 5.36 8.13
N GLY A 132 -4.76 6.34 7.55
CA GLY A 132 -3.43 6.72 8.01
C GLY A 132 -2.86 7.93 7.31
N GLU A 133 -1.65 8.29 7.73
CA GLU A 133 -0.87 9.38 7.17
C GLU A 133 0.59 8.98 7.02
N ALA A 134 1.18 9.41 5.93
CA ALA A 134 2.60 9.24 5.67
C ALA A 134 3.30 10.59 5.64
N GLU A 135 4.56 10.58 5.98
CA GLU A 135 5.48 11.69 5.71
C GLU A 135 6.61 11.19 4.84
N VAL A 136 6.87 11.91 3.76
CA VAL A 136 7.88 11.54 2.78
C VAL A 136 8.72 12.76 2.40
N LEU A 137 9.93 12.48 1.85
CA LEU A 137 10.66 13.48 1.07
C LEU A 137 10.28 13.27 -0.39
N ALA A 138 9.66 14.25 -1.00
CA ALA A 138 9.34 14.21 -2.41
C ALA A 138 10.60 14.34 -3.27
N PRO A 139 10.59 13.82 -4.49
CA PRO A 139 11.69 14.03 -5.43
C PRO A 139 11.95 15.51 -5.65
N ARG A 140 13.21 15.89 -5.82
CA ARG A 140 13.59 17.28 -6.08
C ARG A 140 13.50 17.64 -7.56
N LYS A 141 13.68 16.66 -8.44
CA LYS A 141 13.72 16.84 -9.89
C LYS A 141 12.79 15.88 -10.58
N GLU A 142 12.17 16.32 -11.66
CA GLU A 142 11.42 15.45 -12.53
C GLU A 142 12.36 14.44 -13.19
N GLN A 143 11.95 13.20 -13.17
CA GLN A 143 12.71 12.10 -13.76
C GLN A 143 11.73 11.07 -14.30
N THR A 144 12.01 10.58 -15.50
CA THR A 144 11.30 9.45 -16.08
C THR A 144 12.16 8.20 -15.91
N VAL A 145 11.58 7.19 -15.32
CA VAL A 145 12.26 5.94 -14.97
C VAL A 145 11.59 4.78 -15.69
N GLU A 146 12.40 3.90 -16.25
CA GLU A 146 11.92 2.64 -16.80
C GLU A 146 11.71 1.67 -15.63
N MET A 147 10.44 1.31 -15.37
CA MET A 147 10.12 0.43 -14.24
C MET A 147 10.44 -1.02 -14.61
N PRO A 148 11.17 -1.74 -13.76
CA PRO A 148 11.45 -3.15 -14.01
C PRO A 148 10.17 -3.98 -13.99
N SER A 149 10.19 -5.09 -14.70
CA SER A 149 9.10 -6.07 -14.64
C SER A 149 9.02 -6.68 -13.25
N MET A 150 7.80 -7.02 -12.83
CA MET A 150 7.63 -7.72 -11.56
C MET A 150 8.37 -9.07 -11.58
N PRO A 151 9.07 -9.40 -10.50
CA PRO A 151 9.74 -10.70 -10.42
C PRO A 151 8.72 -11.83 -10.43
N THR A 152 9.07 -12.93 -11.09
CA THR A 152 8.29 -14.16 -11.04
C THR A 152 8.70 -14.96 -9.81
N VAL A 153 7.74 -15.23 -8.93
CA VAL A 153 7.97 -16.01 -7.71
C VAL A 153 7.01 -17.18 -7.69
N THR A 154 7.56 -18.37 -7.44
CA THR A 154 6.76 -19.59 -7.29
C THR A 154 6.53 -19.86 -5.81
N VAL A 155 5.28 -20.10 -5.46
CA VAL A 155 4.87 -20.47 -4.11
C VAL A 155 4.43 -21.94 -4.16
N SER A 156 5.04 -22.75 -3.33
CA SER A 156 4.74 -24.18 -3.25
C SER A 156 4.03 -24.55 -1.94
#